data_4ec23571a014908c809ec758c4bd565d
#
_entry.id   4ec23571a014908c809ec758c4bd565d
#
_cell.length_a   1.000
_cell.length_b   1.000
_cell.length_c   1.000
_cell.angle_alpha   90.00
_cell.angle_beta   90.00
_cell.angle_gamma   90.00
#
_symmetry.space_group_name_H-M   'P 1'
#
loop_
_entity.id
_entity.type
_entity.pdbx_description
1 polymer ?
#
loop_
_entity_poly.entity_id
_entity_poly.type
_entity_poly.pdbx_seq_one_letter_code
_entity_poly.pdbx_strand_id
1 'polypeptide(L)'
;ALRGAFAGGTLCDEAMLLATAALGPVASNIPLTLAGGGTAPLLGRDLAPVAGTPHVFVDFGDDDLTRGRPHPMIDGSLRAEWIVRQADRDAPQDGAAVVLLDVVLGHGAHPDPAADLAPAIEQARRVCAARGAELAVVVSLCGTAGDPQGLDRQAAALVAAGASVHLSNADATRTAIGLLAVDVVPGREGAR
;
A
#
# COMPACT_ATOMS: atom_id res chain seq x y z
N ALA A 1 -0.42 -11.11 -3.07
CA ALA A 1 -1.15 -10.47 -1.95
C ALA A 1 -1.12 -8.95 -2.06
N LEU A 2 -2.09 -8.24 -1.45
CA LEU A 2 -2.15 -6.78 -1.39
C LEU A 2 -1.66 -6.30 -0.02
N ARG A 3 -0.76 -5.31 -0.04
CA ARG A 3 -0.19 -4.65 1.14
C ARG A 3 -0.51 -3.16 1.11
N GLY A 4 -1.40 -2.69 1.98
CA GLY A 4 -1.73 -1.28 2.14
C GLY A 4 -0.87 -0.63 3.22
N ALA A 5 -0.24 0.53 2.92
CA ALA A 5 0.59 1.29 3.85
C ALA A 5 0.17 2.76 3.86
N PHE A 6 -0.74 3.12 4.76
CA PHE A 6 -1.39 4.43 4.77
C PHE A 6 -0.81 5.35 5.85
N ALA A 7 -0.82 6.66 5.56
CA ALA A 7 -0.44 7.71 6.50
C ALA A 7 -1.58 8.09 7.45
N GLY A 8 -2.80 7.66 7.17
CA GLY A 8 -3.94 7.99 8.00
C GLY A 8 -5.16 7.11 7.74
N GLY A 9 -6.01 6.98 8.76
CA GLY A 9 -7.15 6.06 8.80
C GLY A 9 -8.18 6.28 7.70
N THR A 10 -8.49 7.53 7.33
CA THR A 10 -9.56 7.81 6.36
C THR A 10 -9.31 7.15 4.98
N LEU A 11 -8.08 7.30 4.44
CA LEU A 11 -7.73 6.69 3.16
C LEU A 11 -7.54 5.17 3.30
N CYS A 12 -7.06 4.73 4.46
CA CYS A 12 -6.95 3.31 4.80
C CYS A 12 -8.34 2.65 4.84
N ASP A 13 -9.32 3.25 5.54
CA ASP A 13 -10.70 2.74 5.63
C ASP A 13 -11.38 2.65 4.26
N GLU A 14 -11.27 3.69 3.43
CA GLU A 14 -11.82 3.65 2.08
C GLU A 14 -11.21 2.50 1.26
N ALA A 15 -9.89 2.34 1.31
CA ALA A 15 -9.20 1.28 0.61
C ALA A 15 -9.60 -0.12 1.14
N MET A 16 -9.74 -0.28 2.45
CA MET A 16 -10.18 -1.52 3.07
C MET A 16 -11.61 -1.89 2.67
N LEU A 17 -12.52 -0.92 2.61
CA LEU A 17 -13.91 -1.15 2.17
C LEU A 17 -13.95 -1.66 0.72
N LEU A 18 -13.22 -0.99 -0.18
CA LEU A 18 -13.14 -1.39 -1.58
C LEU A 18 -12.48 -2.76 -1.76
N ALA A 19 -11.38 -3.00 -1.05
CA ALA A 19 -10.66 -4.27 -1.11
C ALA A 19 -11.50 -5.42 -0.54
N THR A 20 -12.17 -5.22 0.58
CA THR A 20 -13.04 -6.25 1.19
C THR A 20 -14.20 -6.62 0.28
N ALA A 21 -14.80 -5.65 -0.41
CA ALA A 21 -15.87 -5.91 -1.36
C ALA A 21 -15.43 -6.75 -2.57
N ALA A 22 -14.18 -6.62 -3.00
CA ALA A 22 -13.66 -7.28 -4.20
C ALA A 22 -12.88 -8.58 -3.92
N LEU A 23 -12.14 -8.62 -2.81
CA LEU A 23 -11.17 -9.69 -2.50
C LEU A 23 -11.58 -10.54 -1.29
N GLY A 24 -12.63 -10.16 -0.57
CA GLY A 24 -12.98 -10.74 0.71
C GLY A 24 -12.24 -10.08 1.88
N PRO A 25 -12.23 -10.71 3.07
CA PRO A 25 -11.71 -10.10 4.29
C PRO A 25 -10.26 -9.65 4.16
N VAL A 26 -9.97 -8.44 4.65
CA VAL A 26 -8.62 -7.89 4.81
C VAL A 26 -8.28 -7.79 6.29
N ALA A 27 -7.00 -7.87 6.66
CA ALA A 27 -6.56 -7.66 8.03
C ALA A 27 -5.99 -6.25 8.19
N SER A 28 -6.20 -5.61 9.36
CA SER A 28 -5.69 -4.27 9.63
C SER A 28 -5.37 -4.06 11.12
N ASN A 29 -4.56 -3.06 11.43
CA ASN A 29 -4.37 -2.59 12.81
C ASN A 29 -5.53 -1.71 13.31
N ILE A 30 -6.36 -1.19 12.40
CA ILE A 30 -7.56 -0.42 12.76
C ILE A 30 -8.83 -1.26 12.52
N PRO A 31 -9.88 -1.08 13.35
CA PRO A 31 -11.12 -1.86 13.22
C PRO A 31 -11.91 -1.41 11.99
N LEU A 32 -12.37 -2.37 11.18
CA LEU A 32 -13.32 -2.13 10.10
C LEU A 32 -14.59 -2.94 10.35
N THR A 33 -15.74 -2.29 10.38
CA THR A 33 -17.04 -2.97 10.43
C THR A 33 -17.43 -3.41 9.02
N LEU A 34 -17.66 -4.70 8.85
CA LEU A 34 -18.03 -5.30 7.57
C LEU A 34 -19.51 -5.12 7.26
N ALA A 35 -19.86 -5.02 5.98
CA ALA A 35 -21.24 -5.04 5.51
C ALA A 35 -21.86 -6.41 5.84
N GLY A 36 -22.79 -6.50 6.73
CA GLY A 36 -23.39 -7.77 7.21
C GLY A 36 -23.05 -8.10 8.66
N GLY A 37 -22.33 -7.21 9.32
CA GLY A 37 -21.91 -7.32 10.72
C GLY A 37 -20.58 -8.07 10.89
N GLY A 38 -19.98 -7.88 12.06
CA GLY A 38 -18.65 -8.39 12.33
C GLY A 38 -17.54 -7.37 12.02
N THR A 39 -16.32 -7.68 12.42
CA THR A 39 -15.13 -6.84 12.26
C THR A 39 -14.10 -7.55 11.42
N ALA A 40 -13.36 -6.80 10.62
CA ALA A 40 -12.19 -7.32 9.92
C ALA A 40 -11.15 -7.86 10.93
N PRO A 41 -10.37 -8.89 10.59
CA PRO A 41 -9.31 -9.40 11.45
C PRO A 41 -8.31 -8.31 11.84
N LEU A 42 -7.99 -8.23 13.14
CA LEU A 42 -7.01 -7.28 13.65
C LEU A 42 -5.60 -7.87 13.59
N LEU A 43 -4.64 -7.05 13.16
CA LEU A 43 -3.22 -7.38 13.15
C LEU A 43 -2.67 -7.36 14.58
N GLY A 44 -1.70 -8.23 14.83
CA GLY A 44 -0.84 -8.14 16.00
C GLY A 44 0.13 -6.94 15.92
N ARG A 45 0.89 -6.71 17.00
CA ARG A 45 1.87 -5.61 17.08
C ARG A 45 3.00 -5.70 16.05
N ASP A 46 3.26 -6.89 15.53
CA ASP A 46 4.26 -7.14 14.50
C ASP A 46 3.76 -6.82 13.09
N LEU A 47 2.49 -6.44 12.95
CA LEU A 47 1.82 -6.14 11.68
C LEU A 47 1.97 -7.28 10.66
N ALA A 48 2.04 -8.52 11.15
CA ALA A 48 2.15 -9.70 10.32
C ALA A 48 0.78 -10.13 9.77
N PRO A 49 0.71 -10.74 8.57
CA PRO A 49 -0.53 -11.29 8.04
C PRO A 49 -1.18 -12.29 9.00
N VAL A 50 -2.49 -12.26 9.06
CA VAL A 50 -3.31 -13.19 9.84
C VAL A 50 -3.61 -14.43 9.00
N ALA A 51 -3.60 -15.62 9.60
CA ALA A 51 -3.90 -16.87 8.92
C ALA A 51 -5.28 -16.80 8.23
N GLY A 52 -5.34 -17.18 6.96
CA GLY A 52 -6.55 -17.13 6.14
C GLY A 52 -6.92 -15.72 5.62
N THR A 53 -6.12 -14.70 5.91
CA THR A 53 -6.34 -13.33 5.43
C THR A 53 -5.06 -12.80 4.78
N PRO A 54 -4.86 -13.03 3.47
CA PRO A 54 -3.60 -12.71 2.81
C PRO A 54 -3.38 -11.21 2.60
N HIS A 55 -4.45 -10.40 2.60
CA HIS A 55 -4.41 -8.97 2.35
C HIS A 55 -4.29 -8.20 3.66
N VAL A 56 -3.33 -7.27 3.74
CA VAL A 56 -3.01 -6.49 4.94
C VAL A 56 -3.02 -5.01 4.64
N PHE A 57 -3.72 -4.24 5.46
CA PHE A 57 -3.79 -2.78 5.39
C PHE A 57 -3.36 -2.21 6.74
N VAL A 58 -2.42 -1.27 6.71
CA VAL A 58 -1.90 -0.65 7.93
C VAL A 58 -2.09 0.86 7.86
N ASP A 59 -2.81 1.38 8.85
CA ASP A 59 -2.78 2.79 9.19
C ASP A 59 -1.58 3.07 10.09
N PHE A 60 -0.54 3.68 9.52
CA PHE A 60 0.65 4.07 10.26
C PHE A 60 0.44 5.35 11.09
N GLY A 61 -0.68 6.06 10.87
CA GLY A 61 -1.10 7.21 11.66
C GLY A 61 -1.80 6.84 12.96
N ASP A 62 -2.09 5.56 13.20
CA ASP A 62 -2.70 5.09 14.44
C ASP A 62 -1.87 5.43 15.67
N ASP A 63 -2.54 5.77 16.77
CA ASP A 63 -1.92 6.23 18.02
C ASP A 63 -0.93 5.22 18.61
N ASP A 64 -1.16 3.92 18.44
CA ASP A 64 -0.26 2.88 18.94
C ASP A 64 1.05 2.82 18.14
N LEU A 65 1.02 3.17 16.85
CA LEU A 65 2.19 3.21 15.99
C LEU A 65 2.93 4.55 16.02
N THR A 66 2.23 5.65 16.32
CA THR A 66 2.81 7.00 16.38
C THR A 66 3.32 7.37 17.78
N ARG A 67 3.11 6.53 18.79
CA ARG A 67 3.55 6.81 20.15
C ARG A 67 5.07 6.98 20.25
N GLY A 68 5.48 8.22 20.57
CA GLY A 68 6.90 8.57 20.71
C GLY A 68 7.65 8.80 19.39
N ARG A 69 6.94 8.95 18.28
CA ARG A 69 7.50 9.29 16.96
C ARG A 69 6.63 10.27 16.20
N PRO A 70 7.14 10.96 15.17
CA PRO A 70 6.33 11.81 14.32
C PRO A 70 5.27 11.01 13.57
N HIS A 71 4.18 11.69 13.22
CA HIS A 71 3.15 11.15 12.36
C HIS A 71 3.70 10.81 10.96
N PRO A 72 3.24 9.75 10.28
CA PRO A 72 3.77 9.30 8.98
C PRO A 72 3.61 10.31 7.83
N MET A 73 2.79 11.34 7.99
CA MET A 73 2.77 12.49 7.07
C MET A 73 3.98 13.42 7.25
N ILE A 74 4.71 13.32 8.37
CA ILE A 74 5.90 14.13 8.69
C ILE A 74 7.17 13.29 8.51
N ASP A 75 7.12 11.99 8.82
CA ASP A 75 8.23 11.05 8.75
C ASP A 75 7.75 9.72 8.13
N GLY A 76 8.13 9.49 6.88
CA GLY A 76 7.76 8.30 6.11
C GLY A 76 8.57 7.05 6.43
N SER A 77 9.60 7.13 7.29
CA SER A 77 10.60 6.08 7.49
C SER A 77 10.01 4.73 7.90
N LEU A 78 9.05 4.73 8.84
CA LEU A 78 8.43 3.48 9.30
C LEU A 78 7.65 2.77 8.19
N ARG A 79 6.96 3.52 7.33
CA ARG A 79 6.27 2.96 6.16
C ARG A 79 7.27 2.43 5.13
N ALA A 80 8.32 3.18 4.87
CA ALA A 80 9.40 2.79 3.98
C ALA A 80 10.05 1.46 4.41
N GLU A 81 10.42 1.33 5.67
CA GLU A 81 10.95 0.09 6.23
C GLU A 81 9.95 -1.07 6.14
N TRP A 82 8.67 -0.81 6.42
CA TRP A 82 7.65 -1.84 6.36
C TRP A 82 7.44 -2.36 4.94
N ILE A 83 7.40 -1.48 3.93
CA ILE A 83 7.27 -1.84 2.51
C ILE A 83 8.39 -2.78 2.08
N VAL A 84 9.64 -2.47 2.42
CA VAL A 84 10.80 -3.31 2.10
C VAL A 84 10.71 -4.67 2.81
N ARG A 85 10.30 -4.69 4.08
CA ARG A 85 10.10 -5.94 4.83
C ARG A 85 8.99 -6.82 4.25
N GLN A 86 7.89 -6.21 3.74
CA GLN A 86 6.83 -7.01 3.10
C GLN A 86 7.32 -7.64 1.80
N ALA A 87 8.08 -6.91 0.99
CA ALA A 87 8.70 -7.46 -0.22
C ALA A 87 9.65 -8.65 0.07
N ASP A 88 10.35 -8.60 1.22
CA ASP A 88 11.22 -9.70 1.65
C ASP A 88 10.43 -10.91 2.19
N ARG A 89 9.32 -10.69 2.89
CA ARG A 89 8.47 -11.75 3.48
C ARG A 89 7.63 -12.47 2.44
N ASP A 90 7.03 -11.71 1.54
CA ASP A 90 6.10 -12.21 0.52
C ASP A 90 6.85 -12.71 -0.72
N ALA A 91 8.00 -13.35 -0.50
CA ALA A 91 8.70 -14.02 -1.57
C ALA A 91 7.76 -14.99 -2.30
N PRO A 92 7.76 -14.96 -3.62
CA PRO A 92 6.67 -15.37 -4.44
C PRO A 92 6.63 -16.87 -4.60
N GLN A 93 5.99 -17.54 -3.70
CA GLN A 93 5.44 -18.86 -4.04
C GLN A 93 4.07 -18.71 -4.72
N ASP A 94 3.47 -17.51 -4.67
CA ASP A 94 2.07 -17.29 -5.03
C ASP A 94 1.82 -16.10 -6.01
N GLY A 95 2.85 -15.59 -6.71
CA GLY A 95 2.66 -14.55 -7.73
C GLY A 95 2.93 -13.13 -7.27
N ALA A 96 2.51 -12.14 -8.07
CA ALA A 96 2.81 -10.73 -7.88
C ALA A 96 2.29 -10.19 -6.55
N ALA A 97 3.16 -9.55 -5.79
CA ALA A 97 2.77 -8.74 -4.67
C ALA A 97 2.40 -7.32 -5.16
N VAL A 98 1.36 -6.75 -4.59
CA VAL A 98 0.96 -5.36 -4.85
C VAL A 98 1.09 -4.57 -3.55
N VAL A 99 1.77 -3.44 -3.60
CA VAL A 99 1.79 -2.44 -2.55
C VAL A 99 0.91 -1.27 -2.95
N LEU A 100 0.00 -0.88 -2.07
CA LEU A 100 -0.82 0.32 -2.18
C LEU A 100 -0.46 1.26 -1.05
N LEU A 101 -0.15 2.51 -1.36
CA LEU A 101 0.16 3.52 -0.37
C LEU A 101 -0.42 4.89 -0.73
N ASP A 102 -0.60 5.73 0.27
CA ASP A 102 -0.94 7.13 0.09
C ASP A 102 0.29 8.04 0.28
N VAL A 103 0.25 9.18 -0.40
CA VAL A 103 1.14 10.32 -0.15
C VAL A 103 0.25 11.54 -0.03
N VAL A 104 0.31 12.23 1.11
CA VAL A 104 -0.50 13.41 1.37
C VAL A 104 0.40 14.64 1.42
N LEU A 105 0.15 15.58 0.51
CA LEU A 105 0.83 16.86 0.45
C LEU A 105 0.06 17.91 1.26
N GLY A 106 0.71 19.01 1.55
CA GLY A 106 0.09 20.14 2.24
C GLY A 106 1.02 20.81 3.23
N HIS A 107 0.55 21.93 3.78
CA HIS A 107 1.26 22.64 4.84
C HIS A 107 1.35 21.78 6.11
N GLY A 108 2.55 21.66 6.67
CA GLY A 108 2.81 20.84 7.87
C GLY A 108 3.10 19.36 7.60
N ALA A 109 2.91 18.89 6.37
CA ALA A 109 3.39 17.57 5.95
C ALA A 109 4.89 17.60 5.62
N HIS A 110 5.49 16.42 5.41
CA HIS A 110 6.89 16.30 5.00
C HIS A 110 7.18 17.16 3.75
N PRO A 111 8.30 17.92 3.73
CA PRO A 111 8.60 18.80 2.60
C PRO A 111 8.90 18.06 1.30
N ASP A 112 9.29 16.80 1.37
CA ASP A 112 9.61 15.94 0.22
C ASP A 112 9.30 14.47 0.51
N PRO A 113 8.01 14.05 0.60
CA PRO A 113 7.65 12.68 0.97
C PRO A 113 8.13 11.63 -0.04
N ALA A 114 8.30 11.99 -1.31
CA ALA A 114 8.85 11.06 -2.28
C ALA A 114 10.33 10.75 -2.02
N ALA A 115 11.09 11.64 -1.38
CA ALA A 115 12.48 11.37 -1.02
C ALA A 115 12.63 10.21 -0.03
N ASP A 116 11.65 10.00 0.85
CA ASP A 116 11.63 8.87 1.79
C ASP A 116 11.12 7.59 1.12
N LEU A 117 10.08 7.70 0.30
CA LEU A 117 9.35 6.54 -0.21
C LEU A 117 9.92 5.97 -1.51
N ALA A 118 10.46 6.80 -2.41
CA ALA A 118 10.97 6.33 -3.70
C ALA A 118 12.13 5.33 -3.55
N PRO A 119 13.14 5.56 -2.68
CA PRO A 119 14.19 4.57 -2.46
C PRO A 119 13.67 3.24 -1.90
N ALA A 120 12.66 3.28 -1.03
CA ALA A 120 12.04 2.08 -0.46
C ALA A 120 11.26 1.29 -1.51
N ILE A 121 10.53 1.97 -2.41
CA ILE A 121 9.84 1.37 -3.55
C ILE A 121 10.83 0.65 -4.46
N GLU A 122 11.92 1.34 -4.85
CA GLU A 122 12.97 0.74 -5.67
C GLU A 122 13.62 -0.48 -5.01
N GLN A 123 13.91 -0.37 -3.71
CA GLN A 123 14.50 -1.48 -2.95
C GLN A 123 13.55 -2.66 -2.88
N ALA A 124 12.28 -2.45 -2.55
CA ALA A 124 11.27 -3.50 -2.48
C ALA A 124 11.13 -4.22 -3.85
N ARG A 125 11.09 -3.47 -4.95
CA ARG A 125 11.05 -4.04 -6.30
C ARG A 125 12.29 -4.86 -6.62
N ARG A 126 13.49 -4.37 -6.24
CA ARG A 126 14.75 -5.14 -6.43
C ARG A 126 14.75 -6.44 -5.63
N VAL A 127 14.24 -6.41 -4.39
CA VAL A 127 14.12 -7.62 -3.53
C VAL A 127 13.23 -8.66 -4.19
N CYS A 128 12.06 -8.27 -4.70
CA CYS A 128 11.16 -9.17 -5.42
C CYS A 128 11.80 -9.70 -6.71
N ALA A 129 12.39 -8.82 -7.53
CA ALA A 129 13.02 -9.21 -8.79
C ALA A 129 14.17 -10.19 -8.60
N ALA A 130 14.98 -10.06 -7.54
CA ALA A 130 16.04 -11.00 -7.20
C ALA A 130 15.53 -12.41 -6.90
N ARG A 131 14.24 -12.57 -6.64
CA ARG A 131 13.53 -13.83 -6.39
C ARG A 131 12.67 -14.30 -7.57
N GLY A 132 12.77 -13.60 -8.71
CA GLY A 132 12.00 -13.91 -9.91
C GLY A 132 10.54 -13.49 -9.84
N ALA A 133 10.20 -12.53 -8.95
CA ALA A 133 8.85 -11.98 -8.79
C ALA A 133 8.77 -10.53 -9.22
N GLU A 134 7.57 -10.11 -9.59
CA GLU A 134 7.25 -8.70 -9.80
C GLU A 134 6.56 -8.11 -8.56
N LEU A 135 6.90 -6.87 -8.24
CA LEU A 135 6.20 -6.04 -7.28
C LEU A 135 5.56 -4.87 -8.02
N ALA A 136 4.25 -4.82 -8.03
CA ALA A 136 3.51 -3.65 -8.46
C ALA A 136 3.36 -2.67 -7.27
N VAL A 137 3.60 -1.39 -7.52
CA VAL A 137 3.39 -0.35 -6.51
C VAL A 137 2.41 0.69 -7.04
N VAL A 138 1.36 0.94 -6.28
CA VAL A 138 0.30 1.89 -6.61
C VAL A 138 0.25 2.96 -5.52
N VAL A 139 0.27 4.22 -5.93
CA VAL A 139 0.28 5.37 -5.02
C VAL A 139 -0.97 6.22 -5.22
N SER A 140 -1.68 6.50 -4.15
CA SER A 140 -2.66 7.57 -4.06
C SER A 140 -1.95 8.86 -3.66
N LEU A 141 -1.82 9.83 -4.55
CA LEU A 141 -1.21 11.13 -4.28
C LEU A 141 -2.30 12.16 -4.02
N CYS A 142 -2.50 12.49 -2.75
CA CYS A 142 -3.47 13.49 -2.30
C CYS A 142 -2.79 14.85 -2.16
N GLY A 143 -3.15 15.78 -3.03
CA GLY A 143 -2.56 17.11 -3.02
C GLY A 143 -3.06 17.96 -4.19
N THR A 144 -2.56 19.19 -4.26
CA THR A 144 -2.90 20.17 -5.29
C THR A 144 -1.64 20.80 -5.87
N ALA A 145 -1.78 21.46 -7.01
CA ALA A 145 -0.67 22.23 -7.61
C ALA A 145 -0.19 23.40 -6.73
N GLY A 146 -1.01 23.84 -5.75
CA GLY A 146 -0.65 24.89 -4.80
C GLY A 146 0.12 24.43 -3.58
N ASP A 147 0.31 23.11 -3.40
CA ASP A 147 1.02 22.59 -2.24
C ASP A 147 2.54 22.81 -2.37
N PRO A 148 3.22 23.16 -1.25
CA PRO A 148 4.62 23.56 -1.28
C PRO A 148 5.56 22.44 -1.75
N GLN A 149 5.15 21.18 -1.66
CA GLN A 149 5.93 20.03 -2.09
C GLN A 149 5.99 19.89 -3.62
N GLY A 150 5.07 20.53 -4.36
CA GLY A 150 4.97 20.45 -5.82
C GLY A 150 4.44 19.10 -6.29
N LEU A 151 3.12 19.06 -6.55
CA LEU A 151 2.40 17.83 -6.94
C LEU A 151 3.09 17.06 -8.07
N ASP A 152 3.41 17.74 -9.18
CA ASP A 152 4.03 17.11 -10.35
C ASP A 152 5.42 16.56 -10.04
N ARG A 153 6.20 17.27 -9.20
CA ARG A 153 7.53 16.82 -8.79
C ARG A 153 7.45 15.53 -7.96
N GLN A 154 6.51 15.47 -7.01
CA GLN A 154 6.30 14.29 -6.19
C GLN A 154 5.80 13.12 -7.04
N ALA A 155 4.84 13.35 -7.93
CA ALA A 155 4.36 12.34 -8.85
C ALA A 155 5.48 11.79 -9.73
N ALA A 156 6.29 12.67 -10.34
CA ALA A 156 7.39 12.26 -11.21
C ALA A 156 8.45 11.43 -10.47
N ALA A 157 8.79 11.77 -9.22
CA ALA A 157 9.74 11.01 -8.42
C ALA A 157 9.22 9.60 -8.09
N LEU A 158 7.94 9.46 -7.74
CA LEU A 158 7.31 8.18 -7.46
C LEU A 158 7.19 7.31 -8.73
N VAL A 159 6.82 7.91 -9.86
CA VAL A 159 6.79 7.22 -11.16
C VAL A 159 8.19 6.75 -11.57
N ALA A 160 9.23 7.57 -11.37
CA ALA A 160 10.62 7.18 -11.66
C ALA A 160 11.08 5.98 -10.82
N ALA A 161 10.58 5.86 -9.57
CA ALA A 161 10.82 4.69 -8.71
C ALA A 161 10.03 3.44 -9.16
N GLY A 162 9.14 3.58 -10.14
CA GLY A 162 8.36 2.49 -10.74
C GLY A 162 6.98 2.29 -10.11
N ALA A 163 6.41 3.30 -9.47
CA ALA A 163 5.03 3.28 -9.02
C ALA A 163 4.07 3.81 -10.10
N SER A 164 2.83 3.33 -10.09
CA SER A 164 1.72 4.02 -10.74
C SER A 164 1.09 5.02 -9.78
N VAL A 165 0.89 6.26 -10.21
CA VAL A 165 0.40 7.35 -9.37
C VAL A 165 -1.02 7.76 -9.79
N HIS A 166 -1.92 7.85 -8.82
CA HIS A 166 -3.31 8.24 -8.98
C HIS A 166 -3.64 9.40 -8.06
N LEU A 167 -4.51 10.32 -8.50
CA LEU A 167 -4.98 11.44 -7.69
C LEU A 167 -6.26 11.12 -6.89
N SER A 168 -6.77 9.91 -7.02
CA SER A 168 -7.91 9.38 -6.30
C SER A 168 -7.52 8.10 -5.57
N ASN A 169 -7.79 8.04 -4.25
CA ASN A 169 -7.51 6.84 -3.47
C ASN A 169 -8.38 5.66 -3.89
N ALA A 170 -9.63 5.91 -4.25
CA ALA A 170 -10.51 4.88 -4.79
C ALA A 170 -9.99 4.31 -6.11
N ASP A 171 -9.44 5.13 -7.01
CA ASP A 171 -8.90 4.66 -8.30
C ASP A 171 -7.58 3.92 -8.10
N ALA A 172 -6.71 4.41 -7.21
CA ALA A 172 -5.50 3.70 -6.79
C ALA A 172 -5.84 2.31 -6.25
N THR A 173 -6.83 2.24 -5.36
CA THR A 173 -7.26 0.97 -4.76
C THR A 173 -7.83 0.01 -5.80
N ARG A 174 -8.70 0.48 -6.70
CA ARG A 174 -9.24 -0.36 -7.79
C ARG A 174 -8.14 -0.86 -8.73
N THR A 175 -7.16 -0.01 -9.04
CA THR A 175 -5.99 -0.41 -9.83
C THR A 175 -5.20 -1.50 -9.11
N ALA A 176 -4.92 -1.34 -7.83
CA ALA A 176 -4.21 -2.34 -7.02
C ALA A 176 -4.95 -3.69 -6.96
N ILE A 177 -6.27 -3.65 -6.82
CA ILE A 177 -7.13 -4.84 -6.88
C ILE A 177 -7.07 -5.51 -8.26
N GLY A 178 -7.17 -4.73 -9.33
CA GLY A 178 -7.14 -5.22 -10.71
C GLY A 178 -5.82 -5.93 -11.06
N LEU A 179 -4.69 -5.44 -10.53
CA LEU A 179 -3.38 -6.06 -10.74
C LEU A 179 -3.29 -7.46 -10.12
N LEU A 180 -4.00 -7.74 -9.03
CA LEU A 180 -4.08 -9.09 -8.45
C LEU A 180 -4.93 -10.05 -9.28
N ALA A 181 -5.92 -9.54 -10.02
CA ALA A 181 -6.83 -10.38 -10.81
C ALA A 181 -6.21 -10.86 -12.13
N VAL A 182 -5.22 -10.15 -12.66
CA VAL A 182 -4.57 -10.49 -13.94
C VAL A 182 -3.74 -11.78 -13.83
N ASP A 183 -3.21 -12.09 -12.66
CA ASP A 183 -2.39 -13.30 -12.43
C ASP A 183 -3.22 -14.59 -12.25
N VAL A 184 -4.55 -14.52 -12.22
CA VAL A 184 -5.44 -15.68 -11.98
C VAL A 184 -5.93 -16.34 -13.28
N VAL A 185 -5.47 -15.93 -14.45
CA VAL A 185 -5.81 -16.64 -15.71
C VAL A 185 -4.78 -17.76 -15.93
N PRO A 186 -5.08 -19.02 -15.56
CA PRO A 186 -4.23 -20.15 -15.96
C PRO A 186 -4.25 -20.19 -17.49
N GLY A 187 -3.08 -20.36 -18.08
CA GLY A 187 -2.89 -20.47 -19.51
C GLY A 187 -3.95 -21.38 -20.14
N ARG A 188 -4.64 -20.86 -21.13
CA ARG A 188 -5.40 -21.70 -22.06
C ARG A 188 -4.40 -22.62 -22.75
N GLU A 189 -4.25 -23.82 -22.23
CA GLU A 189 -3.67 -24.93 -22.99
C GLU A 189 -4.53 -25.11 -24.24
N GLY A 190 -3.85 -25.06 -25.37
CA GLY A 190 -4.46 -25.19 -26.66
C GLY A 190 -5.21 -26.51 -26.81
N ALA A 191 -6.49 -26.41 -27.11
CA ALA A 191 -7.22 -27.53 -27.70
C ALA A 191 -6.70 -27.77 -29.13
N ARG A 192 -6.13 -28.92 -29.33
CA ARG A 192 -6.00 -29.55 -30.66
C ARG A 192 -7.28 -30.32 -30.97
#